data_48bc89bfa20033f6dddf816a5ab502ab
#
_entry.id   48bc89bfa20033f6dddf816a5ab502ab
#
_cell.length_a   1.000
_cell.length_b   1.000
_cell.length_c   1.000
_cell.angle_alpha   90.00
_cell.angle_beta   90.00
_cell.angle_gamma   90.00
#
_symmetry.space_group_name_H-M   'P 1'
#
loop_
_entity.id
_entity.type
_entity.pdbx_description
1 polymer ?
#
loop_
_entity_poly.entity_id
_entity_poly.type
_entity_poly.pdbx_seq_one_letter_code
_entity_poly.pdbx_strand_id
1 'polypeptide(L)'
;MNRAFAMLVACCLTATGHAATLVLSGGTVIDGYGNPPIANGVVVIENDRILAVGGRGQVVIPDGAEVISTEGMTVLPGLWDMQVNLMRLGHGDTARWNATYGPLAEKVVMPIAARQLLQAGVTSARDTAAPLDAAINVRERIRDHLINGPTIYVSGPLLRKTVPQGTEDWQWAVDGAADAKAKVARLAEAGVDYLLLAEVDLWTAAELSAAVSEARARSLPIHAYADRPADVERGVQLHFDGFLGTNLGVAAFPDSVVLALRQRLLDPAARPLSWSPAISAVLNFESLRRNAEPLDDPRTTAELPPLVAADILGSLTDLNRVTGLDMPAARAGTLCTKLAQLDEAKVRLLLGSDAGAPGHLHSRATWQEVDFWVHDCHMPVERAIQAATHDAAVAMGVGHETGALTPGKYADVIAVRGDLLRHPDLLQFVDIVIRRGRRVR
;
A
#
# COMPACT_ATOMS: atom_id res chain seq x y z
N MET A 1 8.94 -24.54 -75.27
CA MET A 1 9.68 -24.39 -74.01
C MET A 1 8.70 -23.85 -73.00
N ASN A 2 8.02 -24.76 -72.28
CA ASN A 2 7.04 -24.42 -71.29
C ASN A 2 7.72 -24.36 -69.92
N ARG A 3 7.66 -23.21 -69.24
CA ARG A 3 8.05 -23.06 -67.83
C ARG A 3 6.79 -23.08 -67.02
N ALA A 4 6.57 -24.15 -66.28
CA ALA A 4 5.54 -24.27 -65.25
C ALA A 4 5.99 -23.47 -64.00
N PHE A 5 5.16 -22.51 -63.53
CA PHE A 5 5.34 -21.76 -62.30
C PHE A 5 4.61 -22.52 -61.20
N ALA A 6 5.34 -23.12 -60.30
CA ALA A 6 4.78 -23.77 -59.09
C ALA A 6 4.53 -22.68 -58.05
N MET A 7 3.28 -22.45 -57.72
CA MET A 7 2.83 -21.54 -56.69
C MET A 7 2.85 -22.28 -55.32
N LEU A 8 3.82 -21.94 -54.46
CA LEU A 8 3.88 -22.46 -53.10
C LEU A 8 2.86 -21.71 -52.27
N VAL A 9 1.77 -22.37 -51.88
CA VAL A 9 0.81 -21.85 -50.87
C VAL A 9 1.40 -22.11 -49.52
N ALA A 10 1.95 -21.08 -48.89
CA ALA A 10 2.35 -21.11 -47.49
C ALA A 10 1.09 -21.08 -46.61
N CYS A 11 0.74 -22.22 -46.01
CA CYS A 11 -0.29 -22.35 -45.02
C CYS A 11 0.23 -21.71 -43.72
N CYS A 12 -0.15 -20.45 -43.43
CA CYS A 12 0.06 -19.85 -42.15
C CYS A 12 -0.84 -20.56 -41.13
N LEU A 13 -0.28 -21.54 -40.40
CA LEU A 13 -0.89 -22.06 -39.15
C LEU A 13 -0.89 -20.92 -38.14
N THR A 14 -2.03 -20.22 -38.02
CA THR A 14 -2.29 -19.38 -36.86
C THR A 14 -2.43 -20.31 -35.68
N ALA A 15 -1.36 -20.42 -34.87
CA ALA A 15 -1.45 -20.99 -33.55
C ALA A 15 -2.42 -20.10 -32.77
N THR A 16 -3.66 -20.56 -32.61
CA THR A 16 -4.58 -20.00 -31.62
C THR A 16 -3.99 -20.31 -30.25
N GLY A 17 -3.19 -19.38 -29.73
CA GLY A 17 -2.75 -19.45 -28.35
C GLY A 17 -4.01 -19.49 -27.48
N HIS A 18 -4.28 -20.65 -26.86
CA HIS A 18 -5.32 -20.72 -25.84
C HIS A 18 -4.92 -19.74 -24.73
N ALA A 19 -5.83 -18.82 -24.39
CA ALA A 19 -5.66 -17.96 -23.23
C ALA A 19 -5.42 -18.85 -22.02
N ALA A 20 -4.36 -18.55 -21.25
CA ALA A 20 -4.08 -19.29 -20.03
C ALA A 20 -5.22 -19.03 -19.04
N THR A 21 -6.00 -20.06 -18.76
CA THR A 21 -7.13 -19.97 -17.82
C THR A 21 -6.75 -20.66 -16.52
N LEU A 22 -6.80 -19.89 -15.43
CA LEU A 22 -6.55 -20.37 -14.07
C LEU A 22 -7.86 -20.28 -13.27
N VAL A 23 -8.16 -21.31 -12.49
CA VAL A 23 -9.38 -21.37 -11.68
C VAL A 23 -9.04 -21.68 -10.23
N LEU A 24 -9.48 -20.83 -9.31
CA LEU A 24 -9.51 -21.12 -7.88
C LEU A 24 -10.89 -21.68 -7.53
N SER A 25 -10.95 -22.86 -6.87
CA SER A 25 -12.22 -23.53 -6.64
C SER A 25 -12.32 -24.19 -5.26
N GLY A 26 -13.43 -23.97 -4.56
CA GLY A 26 -13.82 -24.69 -3.34
C GLY A 26 -13.67 -23.89 -2.05
N GLY A 27 -13.00 -22.75 -2.07
CA GLY A 27 -12.82 -21.89 -0.90
C GLY A 27 -14.02 -20.99 -0.59
N THR A 28 -13.91 -20.25 0.52
CA THR A 28 -14.81 -19.14 0.83
C THR A 28 -14.27 -17.88 0.12
N VAL A 29 -15.06 -17.27 -0.76
CA VAL A 29 -14.64 -16.08 -1.52
C VAL A 29 -15.19 -14.83 -0.85
N ILE A 30 -14.29 -13.88 -0.52
CA ILE A 30 -14.60 -12.52 -0.07
C ILE A 30 -14.35 -11.59 -1.25
N ASP A 31 -15.33 -10.83 -1.68
CA ASP A 31 -15.26 -10.04 -2.91
C ASP A 31 -14.51 -8.69 -2.78
N GLY A 32 -14.31 -8.21 -1.55
CA GLY A 32 -13.70 -6.91 -1.25
C GLY A 32 -14.67 -5.75 -1.12
N TYR A 33 -15.96 -5.93 -1.45
CA TYR A 33 -16.99 -4.88 -1.31
C TYR A 33 -17.71 -4.90 0.05
N GLY A 34 -17.45 -5.91 0.89
CA GLY A 34 -18.19 -6.13 2.13
C GLY A 34 -19.51 -6.87 1.93
N ASN A 35 -19.73 -7.51 0.78
CA ASN A 35 -20.86 -8.41 0.57
C ASN A 35 -20.68 -9.72 1.36
N PRO A 36 -21.77 -10.47 1.63
CA PRO A 36 -21.68 -11.77 2.26
C PRO A 36 -20.72 -12.70 1.50
N PRO A 37 -19.86 -13.46 2.21
CA PRO A 37 -18.91 -14.37 1.59
C PRO A 37 -19.60 -15.47 0.77
N ILE A 38 -18.98 -15.89 -0.32
CA ILE A 38 -19.47 -16.95 -1.19
C ILE A 38 -18.84 -18.27 -0.76
N ALA A 39 -19.61 -19.14 -0.12
CA ALA A 39 -19.16 -20.48 0.23
C ALA A 39 -18.97 -21.36 -1.02
N ASN A 40 -17.99 -22.30 -0.99
CA ASN A 40 -17.68 -23.12 -2.17
C ASN A 40 -17.50 -22.27 -3.44
N GLY A 41 -16.81 -21.16 -3.32
CA GLY A 41 -16.64 -20.18 -4.38
C GLY A 41 -15.70 -20.66 -5.48
N VAL A 42 -15.89 -20.07 -6.64
CA VAL A 42 -15.07 -20.26 -7.85
C VAL A 42 -14.67 -18.89 -8.37
N VAL A 43 -13.39 -18.71 -8.63
CA VAL A 43 -12.84 -17.54 -9.33
C VAL A 43 -12.16 -18.03 -10.59
N VAL A 44 -12.66 -17.61 -11.75
CA VAL A 44 -12.08 -17.91 -13.06
C VAL A 44 -11.26 -16.73 -13.53
N ILE A 45 -10.02 -16.97 -13.88
CA ILE A 45 -9.05 -15.98 -14.34
C ILE A 45 -8.66 -16.35 -15.76
N GLU A 46 -8.75 -15.38 -16.66
CA GLU A 46 -8.27 -15.50 -18.03
C GLU A 46 -7.24 -14.42 -18.30
N ASN A 47 -6.01 -14.82 -18.62
CA ASN A 47 -4.86 -13.93 -18.76
C ASN A 47 -4.64 -13.10 -17.48
N ASP A 48 -4.83 -11.79 -17.52
CA ASP A 48 -4.62 -10.87 -16.39
C ASP A 48 -5.95 -10.42 -15.73
N ARG A 49 -7.12 -10.95 -16.17
CA ARG A 49 -8.43 -10.50 -15.73
C ARG A 49 -9.26 -11.61 -15.08
N ILE A 50 -10.11 -11.19 -14.18
CA ILE A 50 -11.16 -12.05 -13.63
C ILE A 50 -12.26 -12.19 -14.69
N LEU A 51 -12.55 -13.42 -15.11
CA LEU A 51 -13.62 -13.73 -16.06
C LEU A 51 -14.95 -13.95 -15.34
N ALA A 52 -14.94 -14.70 -14.24
CA ALA A 52 -16.15 -14.99 -13.48
C ALA A 52 -15.84 -15.23 -11.99
N VAL A 53 -16.82 -14.90 -11.14
CA VAL A 53 -16.82 -15.20 -9.69
C VAL A 53 -18.22 -15.62 -9.28
N GLY A 54 -18.33 -16.66 -8.46
CA GLY A 54 -19.63 -17.12 -7.93
C GLY A 54 -19.51 -18.45 -7.19
N GLY A 55 -20.64 -19.01 -6.77
CA GLY A 55 -20.68 -20.32 -6.13
C GLY A 55 -20.42 -21.47 -7.12
N ARG A 56 -19.91 -22.59 -6.61
CA ARG A 56 -19.73 -23.82 -7.40
C ARG A 56 -21.08 -24.27 -7.96
N GLY A 57 -21.15 -24.46 -9.29
CA GLY A 57 -22.39 -24.75 -10.02
C GLY A 57 -23.11 -23.52 -10.60
N GLN A 58 -22.72 -22.31 -10.20
CA GLN A 58 -23.14 -21.05 -10.84
C GLN A 58 -22.14 -20.56 -11.89
N VAL A 59 -20.87 -20.94 -11.72
CA VAL A 59 -19.77 -20.56 -12.62
C VAL A 59 -19.35 -21.76 -13.43
N VAL A 60 -19.28 -21.60 -14.75
CA VAL A 60 -18.75 -22.62 -15.68
C VAL A 60 -17.23 -22.58 -15.61
N ILE A 61 -16.61 -23.73 -15.33
CA ILE A 61 -15.17 -23.90 -15.41
C ILE A 61 -14.83 -24.26 -16.86
N PRO A 62 -14.01 -23.45 -17.57
CA PRO A 62 -13.62 -23.75 -18.95
C PRO A 62 -12.86 -25.06 -19.07
N ASP A 63 -13.08 -25.80 -20.16
CA ASP A 63 -12.32 -27.00 -20.47
C ASP A 63 -10.84 -26.68 -20.64
N GLY A 64 -9.97 -27.52 -20.03
CA GLY A 64 -8.52 -27.33 -20.11
C GLY A 64 -7.95 -26.25 -19.18
N ALA A 65 -8.76 -25.62 -18.31
CA ALA A 65 -8.28 -24.69 -17.31
C ALA A 65 -7.39 -25.39 -16.27
N GLU A 66 -6.35 -24.68 -15.83
CA GLU A 66 -5.58 -25.07 -14.62
C GLU A 66 -6.44 -24.80 -13.39
N VAL A 67 -6.79 -25.86 -12.65
CA VAL A 67 -7.63 -25.73 -11.44
C VAL A 67 -6.77 -25.89 -10.18
N ILE A 68 -6.76 -24.85 -9.34
CA ILE A 68 -6.17 -24.88 -8.01
C ILE A 68 -7.31 -25.07 -7.00
N SER A 69 -7.23 -26.14 -6.20
CA SER A 69 -8.16 -26.33 -5.08
C SER A 69 -7.86 -25.30 -3.99
N THR A 70 -8.89 -24.60 -3.58
CA THR A 70 -8.88 -23.69 -2.42
C THR A 70 -9.81 -24.20 -1.30
N GLU A 71 -10.14 -25.50 -1.29
CA GLU A 71 -10.93 -26.08 -0.21
C GLU A 71 -10.30 -25.85 1.16
N GLY A 72 -11.10 -25.36 2.13
CA GLY A 72 -10.63 -24.97 3.46
C GLY A 72 -9.82 -23.68 3.49
N MET A 73 -9.84 -22.89 2.42
CA MET A 73 -9.17 -21.58 2.33
C MET A 73 -10.18 -20.44 2.20
N THR A 74 -9.73 -19.26 2.57
CA THR A 74 -10.40 -17.99 2.23
C THR A 74 -9.68 -17.35 1.06
N VAL A 75 -10.41 -17.03 -0.01
CA VAL A 75 -9.95 -16.36 -1.23
C VAL A 75 -10.44 -14.93 -1.21
N LEU A 76 -9.56 -13.95 -1.41
CA LEU A 76 -9.91 -12.53 -1.36
C LEU A 76 -9.06 -11.73 -2.37
N PRO A 77 -9.42 -10.45 -2.66
CA PRO A 77 -8.57 -9.60 -3.48
C PRO A 77 -7.18 -9.47 -2.86
N GLY A 78 -6.16 -9.31 -3.70
CA GLY A 78 -4.83 -8.97 -3.23
C GLY A 78 -4.85 -7.71 -2.38
N LEU A 79 -4.08 -7.71 -1.30
CA LEU A 79 -4.06 -6.60 -0.34
C LEU A 79 -3.43 -5.35 -0.97
N TRP A 80 -3.87 -4.22 -0.47
CA TRP A 80 -3.27 -2.91 -0.67
C TRP A 80 -2.64 -2.41 0.62
N ASP A 81 -1.43 -1.84 0.52
CA ASP A 81 -0.82 -1.09 1.61
C ASP A 81 -0.60 0.36 1.17
N MET A 82 -1.37 1.27 1.79
CA MET A 82 -1.45 2.67 1.36
C MET A 82 -0.41 3.58 2.03
N GLN A 83 0.51 2.99 2.79
CA GLN A 83 1.62 3.70 3.39
C GLN A 83 2.79 2.74 3.61
N VAL A 84 3.72 2.71 2.66
CA VAL A 84 4.97 1.95 2.77
C VAL A 84 6.18 2.83 2.45
N ASN A 85 7.34 2.48 2.97
CA ASN A 85 8.60 3.15 2.67
C ASN A 85 9.56 2.14 2.02
N LEU A 86 9.53 2.02 0.69
CA LEU A 86 10.32 1.01 -0.02
C LEU A 86 11.83 1.18 0.14
N MET A 87 12.32 2.39 0.40
CA MET A 87 13.74 2.65 0.62
C MET A 87 14.24 2.32 2.04
N ARG A 88 13.36 1.84 2.92
CA ARG A 88 13.66 1.48 4.30
C ARG A 88 13.23 0.04 4.58
N LEU A 89 14.00 -0.67 5.40
CA LEU A 89 13.74 -2.09 5.72
C LEU A 89 13.67 -2.33 7.24
N GLY A 90 13.15 -1.36 7.99
CA GLY A 90 12.93 -1.54 9.42
C GLY A 90 14.15 -1.29 10.32
N HIS A 91 15.23 -0.73 9.79
CA HIS A 91 16.44 -0.41 10.58
C HIS A 91 16.17 0.68 11.63
N GLY A 92 16.67 0.48 12.86
CA GLY A 92 16.45 1.39 13.99
C GLY A 92 17.13 2.74 13.89
N ASP A 93 18.28 2.83 13.20
CA ASP A 93 19.02 4.07 12.99
C ASP A 93 18.85 4.55 11.53
N THR A 94 17.97 5.53 11.34
CA THR A 94 17.66 6.06 10.01
C THR A 94 18.84 6.76 9.35
N ALA A 95 19.66 7.49 10.12
CA ALA A 95 20.81 8.23 9.57
C ALA A 95 21.87 7.27 9.04
N ARG A 96 22.22 6.24 9.85
CA ARG A 96 23.12 5.18 9.44
C ARG A 96 22.59 4.39 8.23
N TRP A 97 21.30 4.06 8.25
CA TRP A 97 20.65 3.39 7.12
C TRP A 97 20.81 4.16 5.82
N ASN A 98 20.47 5.45 5.83
CA ASN A 98 20.57 6.30 4.65
C ASN A 98 22.02 6.43 4.16
N ALA A 99 22.97 6.60 5.06
CA ALA A 99 24.38 6.71 4.70
C ALA A 99 24.93 5.40 4.08
N THR A 100 24.49 4.24 4.58
CA THR A 100 25.02 2.93 4.17
C THR A 100 24.28 2.37 2.95
N TYR A 101 22.95 2.41 2.97
CA TYR A 101 22.09 1.73 1.99
C TYR A 101 21.34 2.68 1.05
N GLY A 102 21.31 3.99 1.33
CA GLY A 102 20.70 4.99 0.44
C GLY A 102 21.22 4.92 -0.99
N PRO A 103 22.55 4.83 -1.24
CA PRO A 103 23.10 4.66 -2.58
C PRO A 103 22.67 3.37 -3.30
N LEU A 104 22.16 2.39 -2.55
CA LEU A 104 21.68 1.11 -3.03
C LEU A 104 20.14 1.05 -3.12
N ALA A 105 19.44 2.15 -2.82
CA ALA A 105 17.96 2.19 -2.74
C ALA A 105 17.31 1.58 -3.98
N GLU A 106 17.60 2.07 -5.18
CA GLU A 106 16.98 1.62 -6.42
C GLU A 106 17.33 0.18 -6.78
N LYS A 107 18.60 -0.22 -6.62
CA LYS A 107 19.09 -1.49 -7.16
C LYS A 107 18.90 -2.67 -6.22
N VAL A 108 18.83 -2.41 -4.91
CA VAL A 108 18.82 -3.46 -3.88
C VAL A 108 17.65 -3.31 -2.91
N VAL A 109 17.55 -2.16 -2.21
CA VAL A 109 16.65 -2.00 -1.07
C VAL A 109 15.17 -2.04 -1.50
N MET A 110 14.77 -1.17 -2.43
CA MET A 110 13.39 -1.09 -2.89
C MET A 110 12.91 -2.37 -3.60
N PRO A 111 13.74 -3.06 -4.44
CA PRO A 111 13.38 -4.39 -4.95
C PRO A 111 13.16 -5.46 -3.87
N ILE A 112 13.94 -5.45 -2.78
CA ILE A 112 13.72 -6.37 -1.64
C ILE A 112 12.40 -6.05 -0.95
N ALA A 113 12.15 -4.79 -0.58
CA ALA A 113 10.91 -4.33 0.02
C ALA A 113 9.68 -4.72 -0.82
N ALA A 114 9.76 -4.50 -2.13
CA ALA A 114 8.69 -4.86 -3.07
C ALA A 114 8.42 -6.37 -3.10
N ARG A 115 9.47 -7.21 -3.10
CA ARG A 115 9.29 -8.67 -3.04
C ARG A 115 8.68 -9.13 -1.72
N GLN A 116 9.13 -8.57 -0.59
CA GLN A 116 8.56 -8.88 0.73
C GLN A 116 7.07 -8.56 0.78
N LEU A 117 6.65 -7.37 0.30
CA LEU A 117 5.23 -7.01 0.19
C LEU A 117 4.45 -8.01 -0.65
N LEU A 118 4.94 -8.35 -1.83
CA LEU A 118 4.24 -9.26 -2.73
C LEU A 118 4.10 -10.66 -2.12
N GLN A 119 5.14 -11.18 -1.46
CA GLN A 119 5.11 -12.47 -0.76
C GLN A 119 4.15 -12.46 0.44
N ALA A 120 3.93 -11.30 1.05
CA ALA A 120 2.96 -11.10 2.12
C ALA A 120 1.51 -10.89 1.59
N GLY A 121 1.27 -11.05 0.29
CA GLY A 121 -0.06 -10.92 -0.32
C GLY A 121 -0.46 -9.50 -0.70
N VAL A 122 0.45 -8.53 -0.59
CA VAL A 122 0.22 -7.16 -1.04
C VAL A 122 0.44 -7.09 -2.55
N THR A 123 -0.62 -6.87 -3.33
CA THR A 123 -0.56 -6.79 -4.79
C THR A 123 -0.49 -5.36 -5.32
N SER A 124 -0.82 -4.39 -4.46
CA SER A 124 -0.67 -2.95 -4.76
C SER A 124 -0.20 -2.20 -3.52
N ALA A 125 0.65 -1.20 -3.66
CA ALA A 125 1.13 -0.40 -2.55
C ALA A 125 1.40 1.06 -2.95
N ARG A 126 1.33 1.97 -1.98
CA ARG A 126 1.66 3.38 -2.14
C ARG A 126 2.93 3.72 -1.36
N ASP A 127 4.01 4.02 -2.08
CA ASP A 127 5.30 4.40 -1.51
C ASP A 127 5.29 5.88 -1.08
N THR A 128 5.72 6.17 0.14
CA THR A 128 5.53 7.45 0.82
C THR A 128 6.80 8.27 0.99
N ALA A 129 7.73 8.16 0.15
CA ALA A 129 8.87 9.01 -0.10
C ALA A 129 10.10 8.19 -0.49
N ALA A 130 10.65 8.51 -1.63
CA ALA A 130 11.90 7.94 -2.12
C ALA A 130 12.60 8.96 -3.04
N PRO A 131 13.90 8.79 -3.34
CA PRO A 131 14.56 9.56 -4.39
C PRO A 131 13.79 9.45 -5.70
N LEU A 132 13.57 10.59 -6.38
CA LEU A 132 12.63 10.69 -7.50
C LEU A 132 12.87 9.63 -8.58
N ASP A 133 14.12 9.57 -9.08
CA ASP A 133 14.47 8.66 -10.17
C ASP A 133 14.35 7.20 -9.72
N ALA A 134 14.74 6.88 -8.49
CA ALA A 134 14.64 5.53 -7.94
C ALA A 134 13.18 5.08 -7.83
N ALA A 135 12.29 5.96 -7.34
CA ALA A 135 10.86 5.68 -7.21
C ALA A 135 10.24 5.35 -8.58
N ILE A 136 10.51 6.21 -9.58
CA ILE A 136 10.00 6.02 -10.95
C ILE A 136 10.58 4.75 -11.56
N ASN A 137 11.90 4.56 -11.54
CA ASN A 137 12.57 3.42 -12.16
C ASN A 137 12.13 2.08 -11.56
N VAL A 138 11.99 1.99 -10.22
CA VAL A 138 11.53 0.76 -9.58
C VAL A 138 10.09 0.46 -9.95
N ARG A 139 9.19 1.46 -9.93
CA ARG A 139 7.79 1.31 -10.38
C ARG A 139 7.73 0.77 -11.81
N GLU A 140 8.45 1.39 -12.74
CA GLU A 140 8.46 0.99 -14.15
C GLU A 140 9.00 -0.44 -14.32
N ARG A 141 10.09 -0.78 -13.64
CA ARG A 141 10.68 -2.13 -13.71
C ARG A 141 9.74 -3.20 -13.14
N ILE A 142 8.93 -2.88 -12.13
CA ILE A 142 7.88 -3.78 -11.62
C ILE A 142 6.75 -3.91 -12.64
N ARG A 143 6.33 -2.80 -13.25
CA ARG A 143 5.32 -2.79 -14.31
C ARG A 143 5.75 -3.65 -15.49
N ASP A 144 7.00 -3.54 -15.90
CA ASP A 144 7.57 -4.27 -17.02
C ASP A 144 8.03 -5.70 -16.65
N HIS A 145 7.67 -6.19 -15.46
CA HIS A 145 8.00 -7.52 -14.92
C HIS A 145 9.51 -7.82 -14.81
N LEU A 146 10.37 -6.82 -14.76
CA LEU A 146 11.81 -6.96 -14.52
C LEU A 146 12.15 -7.13 -13.04
N ILE A 147 11.25 -6.72 -12.15
CA ILE A 147 11.31 -6.93 -10.69
C ILE A 147 9.97 -7.53 -10.25
N ASN A 148 10.01 -8.54 -9.38
CA ASN A 148 8.81 -9.03 -8.71
C ASN A 148 8.43 -8.05 -7.59
N GLY A 149 7.20 -7.56 -7.60
CA GLY A 149 6.68 -6.64 -6.62
C GLY A 149 5.19 -6.33 -6.87
N PRO A 150 4.51 -5.64 -5.95
CA PRO A 150 3.16 -5.16 -6.15
C PRO A 150 3.11 -4.05 -7.22
N THR A 151 1.92 -3.69 -7.67
CA THR A 151 1.74 -2.42 -8.41
C THR A 151 2.05 -1.27 -7.45
N ILE A 152 3.02 -0.41 -7.79
CA ILE A 152 3.48 0.66 -6.91
C ILE A 152 2.96 2.01 -7.41
N TYR A 153 2.46 2.83 -6.48
CA TYR A 153 2.13 4.24 -6.66
C TYR A 153 3.14 5.08 -5.89
N VAL A 154 3.73 6.08 -6.52
CA VAL A 154 4.86 6.83 -5.96
C VAL A 154 4.57 8.31 -5.82
N SER A 155 5.05 8.93 -4.73
CA SER A 155 5.09 10.39 -4.56
C SER A 155 6.40 11.00 -5.04
N GLY A 156 7.46 10.21 -5.19
CA GLY A 156 8.81 10.73 -5.20
C GLY A 156 9.17 11.39 -3.86
N PRO A 157 10.03 12.40 -3.83
CA PRO A 157 10.41 13.10 -2.61
C PRO A 157 9.25 13.78 -1.87
N LEU A 158 9.27 13.64 -0.55
CA LEU A 158 8.36 14.36 0.35
C LEU A 158 8.69 15.85 0.38
N LEU A 159 7.71 16.72 0.14
CA LEU A 159 7.88 18.17 0.28
C LEU A 159 7.59 18.62 1.72
N ARG A 160 8.52 19.34 2.34
CA ARG A 160 8.39 19.79 3.73
C ARG A 160 9.18 21.09 4.01
N LYS A 161 9.06 21.64 5.22
CA LYS A 161 9.79 22.86 5.59
C LYS A 161 11.19 22.56 6.16
N THR A 162 11.32 21.52 6.96
CA THR A 162 12.56 21.18 7.63
C THR A 162 13.05 19.80 7.19
N VAL A 163 14.14 19.76 6.43
CA VAL A 163 14.73 18.50 5.96
C VAL A 163 15.81 18.04 6.93
N PRO A 164 15.67 16.85 7.54
CA PRO A 164 16.73 16.27 8.35
C PRO A 164 17.99 16.01 7.50
N GLN A 165 19.13 16.30 8.07
CA GLN A 165 20.43 16.05 7.41
C GLN A 165 20.56 14.59 6.95
N GLY A 166 21.03 14.39 5.72
CA GLY A 166 21.21 13.05 5.12
C GLY A 166 19.93 12.44 4.56
N THR A 167 18.86 13.23 4.39
CA THR A 167 17.60 12.80 3.78
C THR A 167 17.21 13.63 2.56
N GLU A 168 18.09 14.48 2.08
CA GLU A 168 17.84 15.48 1.02
C GLU A 168 17.48 14.83 -0.32
N ASP A 169 17.92 13.60 -0.56
CA ASP A 169 17.62 12.87 -1.78
C ASP A 169 16.12 12.50 -1.92
N TRP A 170 15.45 12.34 -0.78
CA TRP A 170 14.05 11.88 -0.73
C TRP A 170 13.12 12.78 0.11
N GLN A 171 13.66 13.89 0.64
CA GLN A 171 12.88 14.97 1.27
C GLN A 171 13.37 16.30 0.73
N TRP A 172 12.47 17.10 0.21
CA TRP A 172 12.81 18.39 -0.37
C TRP A 172 12.27 19.54 0.48
N ALA A 173 13.18 20.40 0.95
CA ALA A 173 12.79 21.63 1.62
C ALA A 173 12.05 22.56 0.65
N VAL A 174 11.04 23.32 1.14
CA VAL A 174 10.35 24.33 0.36
C VAL A 174 10.71 25.70 0.91
N ASP A 175 11.21 26.58 0.02
CA ASP A 175 11.63 27.94 0.31
C ASP A 175 10.93 28.95 -0.64
N GLY A 176 9.76 29.37 -0.24
CA GLY A 176 8.93 30.32 -0.96
C GLY A 176 8.02 29.73 -2.02
N ALA A 177 7.08 30.55 -2.48
CA ALA A 177 6.00 30.13 -3.39
C ALA A 177 6.50 29.68 -4.78
N ALA A 178 7.54 30.34 -5.30
CA ALA A 178 8.10 30.00 -6.61
C ALA A 178 8.80 28.62 -6.56
N ASP A 179 9.51 28.34 -5.49
CA ASP A 179 10.17 27.06 -5.26
C ASP A 179 9.15 25.92 -5.06
N ALA A 180 8.09 26.17 -4.25
CA ALA A 180 6.99 25.24 -4.07
C ALA A 180 6.38 24.83 -5.42
N LYS A 181 6.04 25.83 -6.25
CA LYS A 181 5.51 25.60 -7.60
C LYS A 181 6.45 24.79 -8.48
N ALA A 182 7.73 25.16 -8.51
CA ALA A 182 8.75 24.49 -9.35
C ALA A 182 8.95 23.04 -8.96
N LYS A 183 8.98 22.73 -7.64
CA LYS A 183 9.11 21.35 -7.15
C LYS A 183 7.90 20.49 -7.48
N VAL A 184 6.68 21.01 -7.30
CA VAL A 184 5.46 20.29 -7.71
C VAL A 184 5.43 20.04 -9.21
N ALA A 185 5.79 21.04 -10.04
CA ALA A 185 5.90 20.87 -11.48
C ALA A 185 6.89 19.76 -11.85
N ARG A 186 8.08 19.75 -11.24
CA ARG A 186 9.10 18.71 -11.46
C ARG A 186 8.62 17.32 -11.10
N LEU A 187 7.93 17.15 -9.95
CA LEU A 187 7.36 15.87 -9.55
C LEU A 187 6.31 15.39 -10.56
N ALA A 188 5.39 16.27 -10.97
CA ALA A 188 4.37 15.94 -11.95
C ALA A 188 4.95 15.58 -13.33
N GLU A 189 5.98 16.31 -13.79
CA GLU A 189 6.69 16.04 -15.06
C GLU A 189 7.43 14.69 -15.03
N ALA A 190 7.95 14.28 -13.89
CA ALA A 190 8.54 12.97 -13.68
C ALA A 190 7.49 11.84 -13.65
N GLY A 191 6.19 12.19 -13.56
CA GLY A 191 5.10 11.22 -13.59
C GLY A 191 4.85 10.53 -12.25
N VAL A 192 5.00 11.23 -11.13
CA VAL A 192 4.55 10.71 -9.82
C VAL A 192 3.02 10.57 -9.82
N ASP A 193 2.52 9.68 -8.97
CA ASP A 193 1.09 9.36 -8.92
C ASP A 193 0.32 10.31 -7.98
N TYR A 194 1.01 10.93 -7.04
CA TYR A 194 0.43 11.87 -6.07
C TYR A 194 1.50 12.77 -5.44
N LEU A 195 1.08 13.90 -4.90
CA LEU A 195 1.93 14.82 -4.13
C LEU A 195 1.84 14.47 -2.65
N LEU A 196 2.97 14.38 -1.97
CA LEU A 196 3.05 14.17 -0.53
C LEU A 196 3.68 15.37 0.16
N LEU A 197 2.97 15.91 1.16
CA LEU A 197 3.40 17.06 1.96
C LEU A 197 3.57 16.68 3.43
N ALA A 198 4.46 17.37 4.12
CA ALA A 198 4.56 17.32 5.58
C ALA A 198 4.74 18.71 6.16
N GLU A 199 4.51 18.84 7.48
CA GLU A 199 4.65 20.10 8.20
C GLU A 199 3.81 21.24 7.58
N VAL A 200 2.62 20.90 7.10
CA VAL A 200 1.73 21.85 6.35
C VAL A 200 1.41 23.09 7.16
N ASP A 201 1.35 22.98 8.48
CA ASP A 201 1.14 24.09 9.41
C ASP A 201 2.30 25.12 9.42
N LEU A 202 3.52 24.70 9.04
CA LEU A 202 4.70 25.57 8.95
C LEU A 202 4.83 26.30 7.62
N TRP A 203 4.06 25.89 6.59
CA TRP A 203 4.09 26.56 5.29
C TRP A 203 3.38 27.91 5.33
N THR A 204 3.91 28.88 4.62
CA THR A 204 3.20 30.14 4.41
C THR A 204 1.96 29.92 3.51
N ALA A 205 0.97 30.79 3.61
CA ALA A 205 -0.21 30.75 2.74
C ALA A 205 0.16 30.82 1.25
N ALA A 206 1.19 31.60 0.90
CA ALA A 206 1.66 31.75 -0.48
C ALA A 206 2.30 30.45 -1.01
N GLU A 207 3.10 29.75 -0.20
CA GLU A 207 3.72 28.47 -0.56
C GLU A 207 2.65 27.41 -0.79
N LEU A 208 1.72 27.25 0.17
CA LEU A 208 0.62 26.27 0.04
C LEU A 208 -0.26 26.56 -1.17
N SER A 209 -0.64 27.84 -1.37
CA SER A 209 -1.44 28.24 -2.54
C SER A 209 -0.74 27.89 -3.85
N ALA A 210 0.57 28.15 -3.94
CA ALA A 210 1.36 27.85 -5.14
C ALA A 210 1.46 26.32 -5.38
N ALA A 211 1.75 25.54 -4.34
CA ALA A 211 1.83 24.08 -4.44
C ALA A 211 0.49 23.46 -4.83
N VAL A 212 -0.59 23.83 -4.16
CA VAL A 212 -1.95 23.33 -4.43
C VAL A 212 -2.42 23.71 -5.82
N SER A 213 -2.22 24.95 -6.24
CA SER A 213 -2.63 25.42 -7.56
C SER A 213 -1.89 24.66 -8.68
N GLU A 214 -0.57 24.45 -8.53
CA GLU A 214 0.21 23.70 -9.51
C GLU A 214 -0.19 22.21 -9.54
N ALA A 215 -0.39 21.57 -8.38
CA ALA A 215 -0.85 20.20 -8.30
C ALA A 215 -2.23 20.03 -8.96
N ARG A 216 -3.17 20.95 -8.71
CA ARG A 216 -4.50 20.93 -9.34
C ARG A 216 -4.43 21.13 -10.86
N ALA A 217 -3.60 22.06 -11.34
CA ALA A 217 -3.38 22.27 -12.77
C ALA A 217 -2.85 21.04 -13.49
N ARG A 218 -2.14 20.16 -12.76
CA ARG A 218 -1.59 18.89 -13.24
C ARG A 218 -2.46 17.67 -12.89
N SER A 219 -3.63 17.86 -12.29
CA SER A 219 -4.54 16.81 -11.80
C SER A 219 -3.88 15.86 -10.80
N LEU A 220 -2.84 16.29 -10.10
CA LEU A 220 -2.08 15.49 -9.14
C LEU A 220 -2.82 15.49 -7.79
N PRO A 221 -3.22 14.32 -7.24
CA PRO A 221 -3.81 14.23 -5.92
C PRO A 221 -2.85 14.73 -4.85
N ILE A 222 -3.39 15.39 -3.80
CA ILE A 222 -2.60 15.98 -2.72
C ILE A 222 -2.87 15.24 -1.42
N HIS A 223 -1.82 14.67 -0.84
CA HIS A 223 -1.86 14.02 0.46
C HIS A 223 -0.86 14.68 1.40
N ALA A 224 -1.14 14.63 2.70
CA ALA A 224 -0.22 15.17 3.71
C ALA A 224 -0.11 14.26 4.92
N TYR A 225 1.04 14.28 5.58
CA TYR A 225 1.16 13.74 6.93
C TYR A 225 0.33 14.58 7.90
N ALA A 226 -0.38 13.90 8.78
CA ALA A 226 -1.18 14.50 9.84
C ALA A 226 -0.38 14.48 11.15
N ASP A 227 0.62 15.35 11.27
CA ASP A 227 1.48 15.40 12.45
C ASP A 227 0.90 16.30 13.55
N ARG A 228 0.13 17.32 13.16
CA ARG A 228 -0.50 18.28 14.07
C ARG A 228 -1.94 18.59 13.64
N PRO A 229 -2.83 18.98 14.57
CA PRO A 229 -4.20 19.38 14.22
C PRO A 229 -4.29 20.43 13.11
N ALA A 230 -3.39 21.42 13.14
CA ALA A 230 -3.34 22.47 12.12
C ALA A 230 -2.99 21.94 10.70
N ASP A 231 -2.26 20.84 10.56
CA ASP A 231 -2.01 20.22 9.27
C ASP A 231 -3.33 19.74 8.65
N VAL A 232 -4.16 19.09 9.47
CA VAL A 232 -5.46 18.57 9.03
C VAL A 232 -6.41 19.73 8.71
N GLU A 233 -6.53 20.70 9.59
CA GLU A 233 -7.43 21.84 9.40
C GLU A 233 -7.09 22.60 8.12
N ARG A 234 -5.80 22.88 7.87
CA ARG A 234 -5.34 23.53 6.63
C ARG A 234 -5.57 22.67 5.40
N GLY A 235 -5.24 21.38 5.47
CA GLY A 235 -5.43 20.46 4.36
C GLY A 235 -6.91 20.29 3.99
N VAL A 236 -7.80 20.27 4.97
CA VAL A 236 -9.26 20.27 4.75
C VAL A 236 -9.71 21.55 4.06
N GLN A 237 -9.28 22.72 4.53
CA GLN A 237 -9.60 24.02 3.93
C GLN A 237 -9.10 24.16 2.49
N LEU A 238 -7.94 23.56 2.18
CA LEU A 238 -7.33 23.56 0.85
C LEU A 238 -7.77 22.38 -0.01
N HIS A 239 -8.75 21.59 0.45
CA HIS A 239 -9.30 20.43 -0.25
C HIS A 239 -8.27 19.37 -0.62
N PHE A 240 -7.36 19.00 0.29
CA PHE A 240 -6.48 17.84 0.09
C PHE A 240 -7.29 16.58 -0.13
N ASP A 241 -6.72 15.62 -0.85
CA ASP A 241 -7.39 14.35 -1.18
C ASP A 241 -7.22 13.30 -0.08
N GLY A 242 -6.25 13.49 0.82
CA GLY A 242 -6.09 12.58 1.95
C GLY A 242 -5.00 12.94 2.95
N PHE A 243 -4.97 12.16 4.03
CA PHE A 243 -3.97 12.26 5.09
C PHE A 243 -3.34 10.91 5.39
N LEU A 244 -2.14 10.95 5.97
CA LEU A 244 -1.36 9.80 6.42
C LEU A 244 -0.95 9.97 7.87
N GLY A 245 -0.90 8.83 8.58
CA GLY A 245 -0.45 8.77 9.97
C GLY A 245 -1.50 9.25 10.98
N THR A 246 -1.17 9.09 12.25
CA THR A 246 -1.99 9.49 13.40
C THR A 246 -1.13 10.24 14.43
N ASN A 247 -0.09 10.92 13.97
CA ASN A 247 0.92 11.55 14.82
C ASN A 247 0.45 12.84 15.53
N LEU A 248 -0.84 13.14 15.49
CA LEU A 248 -1.49 14.30 16.14
C LEU A 248 -1.35 14.33 17.69
N GLY A 249 -0.15 14.01 18.16
CA GLY A 249 0.15 13.96 19.58
C GLY A 249 -0.35 12.70 20.29
N VAL A 250 -0.35 12.73 21.62
CA VAL A 250 -0.73 11.59 22.49
C VAL A 250 -2.22 11.54 22.80
N ALA A 251 -2.96 12.61 22.60
CA ALA A 251 -4.41 12.70 22.84
C ALA A 251 -5.22 12.20 21.65
N ALA A 252 -6.50 11.94 21.85
CA ALA A 252 -7.48 11.78 20.77
C ALA A 252 -7.52 13.02 19.86
N PHE A 253 -8.12 12.92 18.69
CA PHE A 253 -8.28 14.09 17.83
C PHE A 253 -9.14 15.14 18.53
N PRO A 254 -8.74 16.42 18.54
CA PRO A 254 -9.53 17.50 19.08
C PRO A 254 -10.82 17.67 18.27
N ASP A 255 -11.86 18.21 18.92
CA ASP A 255 -13.18 18.44 18.29
C ASP A 255 -13.08 19.30 17.03
N SER A 256 -12.15 20.24 16.97
CA SER A 256 -11.91 21.06 15.79
C SER A 256 -11.54 20.23 14.55
N VAL A 257 -10.69 19.22 14.71
CA VAL A 257 -10.30 18.29 13.63
C VAL A 257 -11.50 17.45 13.20
N VAL A 258 -12.22 16.83 14.16
CA VAL A 258 -13.40 16.00 13.86
C VAL A 258 -14.47 16.83 13.14
N LEU A 259 -14.71 18.05 13.59
CA LEU A 259 -15.66 18.97 12.96
C LEU A 259 -15.23 19.35 11.53
N ALA A 260 -13.96 19.68 11.31
CA ALA A 260 -13.42 19.98 10.00
C ALA A 260 -13.60 18.81 9.02
N LEU A 261 -13.31 17.57 9.47
CA LEU A 261 -13.50 16.37 8.68
C LEU A 261 -14.96 16.17 8.29
N ARG A 262 -15.89 16.31 9.24
CA ARG A 262 -17.34 16.20 8.99
C ARG A 262 -17.83 17.28 8.01
N GLN A 263 -17.40 18.53 8.17
CA GLN A 263 -17.74 19.62 7.26
C GLN A 263 -17.24 19.35 5.83
N ARG A 264 -16.04 18.80 5.70
CA ARG A 264 -15.46 18.43 4.39
C ARG A 264 -16.29 17.40 3.63
N LEU A 265 -16.92 16.44 4.33
CA LEU A 265 -17.79 15.45 3.73
C LEU A 265 -19.12 16.02 3.24
N LEU A 266 -19.54 17.15 3.76
CA LEU A 266 -20.77 17.84 3.34
C LEU A 266 -20.56 18.71 2.09
N ASP A 267 -19.32 18.90 1.65
CA ASP A 267 -19.01 19.67 0.45
C ASP A 267 -19.16 18.78 -0.81
N PRO A 268 -20.23 18.99 -1.62
CA PRO A 268 -20.48 18.14 -2.79
C PRO A 268 -19.47 18.37 -3.92
N ALA A 269 -18.72 19.47 -3.90
CA ALA A 269 -17.67 19.75 -4.88
C ALA A 269 -16.33 19.10 -4.51
N ALA A 270 -16.24 18.60 -3.29
CA ALA A 270 -15.02 18.03 -2.78
C ALA A 270 -14.86 16.56 -3.18
N ARG A 271 -13.64 16.17 -3.57
CA ARG A 271 -13.31 14.72 -3.70
C ARG A 271 -13.44 14.03 -2.34
N PRO A 272 -13.84 12.74 -2.29
CA PRO A 272 -13.89 12.02 -1.04
C PRO A 272 -12.53 12.03 -0.35
N LEU A 273 -12.51 12.43 0.92
CA LEU A 273 -11.33 12.47 1.74
C LEU A 273 -10.95 11.05 2.16
N SER A 274 -9.69 10.69 2.04
CA SER A 274 -9.15 9.41 2.48
C SER A 274 -8.14 9.59 3.63
N TRP A 275 -7.95 8.54 4.44
CA TRP A 275 -6.96 8.55 5.52
C TRP A 275 -6.34 7.18 5.73
N SER A 276 -5.01 7.13 5.71
CA SER A 276 -4.22 5.95 6.08
C SER A 276 -3.62 6.17 7.47
N PRO A 277 -4.19 5.59 8.55
CA PRO A 277 -3.78 5.90 9.92
C PRO A 277 -2.43 5.31 10.33
N ALA A 278 -2.03 4.17 9.77
CA ALA A 278 -0.75 3.49 10.03
C ALA A 278 -0.46 3.31 11.53
N ILE A 279 -1.36 2.64 12.23
CA ILE A 279 -1.25 2.46 13.69
C ILE A 279 -0.28 1.36 14.08
N SER A 280 -0.08 0.36 13.21
CA SER A 280 0.72 -0.83 13.51
C SER A 280 2.20 -0.51 13.75
N ALA A 281 2.77 0.51 13.12
CA ALA A 281 4.17 0.87 13.36
C ALA A 281 4.43 1.22 14.82
N VAL A 282 3.53 1.98 15.45
CA VAL A 282 3.63 2.36 16.87
C VAL A 282 3.35 1.18 17.78
N LEU A 283 2.28 0.42 17.51
CA LEU A 283 1.88 -0.73 18.33
C LEU A 283 2.92 -1.86 18.26
N ASN A 284 3.44 -2.13 17.06
CA ASN A 284 4.53 -3.10 16.88
C ASN A 284 5.78 -2.70 17.66
N PHE A 285 6.16 -1.42 17.64
CA PHE A 285 7.31 -0.93 18.39
C PHE A 285 7.13 -1.11 19.91
N GLU A 286 5.94 -0.82 20.43
CA GLU A 286 5.61 -1.08 21.85
C GLU A 286 5.61 -2.58 22.17
N SER A 287 5.15 -3.42 21.24
CA SER A 287 5.22 -4.87 21.39
C SER A 287 6.68 -5.36 21.44
N LEU A 288 7.53 -4.87 20.55
CA LEU A 288 8.96 -5.21 20.53
C LEU A 288 9.69 -4.77 21.80
N ARG A 289 9.31 -3.63 22.41
CA ARG A 289 9.87 -3.20 23.69
C ARG A 289 9.53 -4.13 24.85
N ARG A 290 8.38 -4.80 24.77
CA ARG A 290 7.94 -5.78 25.79
C ARG A 290 8.49 -7.18 25.52
N ASN A 291 8.62 -7.53 24.26
CA ASN A 291 9.06 -8.85 23.83
C ASN A 291 9.70 -8.79 22.44
N ALA A 292 10.99 -9.12 22.33
CA ALA A 292 11.74 -9.11 21.07
C ALA A 292 11.54 -10.36 20.20
N GLU A 293 10.83 -11.42 20.69
CA GLU A 293 10.64 -12.68 19.97
C GLU A 293 10.14 -12.56 18.51
N PRO A 294 9.26 -11.58 18.16
CA PRO A 294 8.82 -11.44 16.78
C PRO A 294 9.94 -11.22 15.75
N LEU A 295 11.12 -10.77 16.19
CA LEU A 295 12.27 -10.58 15.30
C LEU A 295 13.04 -11.87 15.04
N ASP A 296 12.85 -12.90 15.86
CA ASP A 296 13.51 -14.20 15.73
C ASP A 296 12.81 -15.11 14.70
N ASP A 297 11.64 -14.73 14.19
CA ASP A 297 10.94 -15.44 13.15
C ASP A 297 11.71 -15.36 11.81
N PRO A 298 12.16 -16.48 11.22
CA PRO A 298 12.90 -16.47 9.95
C PRO A 298 12.14 -15.78 8.79
N ARG A 299 10.80 -15.73 8.86
CA ARG A 299 9.97 -15.04 7.87
C ARG A 299 10.16 -13.53 7.92
N THR A 300 10.51 -12.99 9.09
CA THR A 300 10.76 -11.56 9.30
C THR A 300 11.91 -11.06 8.41
N THR A 301 12.96 -11.87 8.27
CA THR A 301 14.15 -11.54 7.49
C THR A 301 14.17 -12.25 6.12
N ALA A 302 13.08 -12.90 5.73
CA ALA A 302 12.98 -13.51 4.41
C ALA A 302 13.29 -12.49 3.30
N GLU A 303 13.95 -12.93 2.24
CA GLU A 303 14.41 -12.10 1.12
C GLU A 303 15.55 -11.11 1.45
N LEU A 304 15.94 -10.94 2.72
CA LEU A 304 17.07 -10.07 3.08
C LEU A 304 18.41 -10.79 2.87
N PRO A 305 19.41 -10.12 2.29
CA PRO A 305 20.77 -10.61 2.34
C PRO A 305 21.22 -10.76 3.81
N PRO A 306 21.97 -11.83 4.17
CA PRO A 306 22.29 -12.12 5.57
C PRO A 306 22.96 -10.96 6.33
N LEU A 307 23.83 -10.20 5.67
CA LEU A 307 24.50 -9.04 6.29
C LEU A 307 23.52 -7.88 6.55
N VAL A 308 22.56 -7.66 5.64
CA VAL A 308 21.51 -6.64 5.81
C VAL A 308 20.57 -7.04 6.93
N ALA A 309 20.17 -8.32 6.99
CA ALA A 309 19.34 -8.86 8.06
C ALA A 309 20.06 -8.67 9.43
N ALA A 310 21.31 -9.06 9.53
CA ALA A 310 22.09 -8.90 10.76
C ALA A 310 22.24 -7.44 11.19
N ASP A 311 22.42 -6.51 10.24
CA ASP A 311 22.54 -5.09 10.55
C ASP A 311 21.19 -4.51 11.04
N ILE A 312 20.08 -4.87 10.40
CA ILE A 312 18.74 -4.47 10.84
C ILE A 312 18.47 -4.99 12.25
N LEU A 313 18.63 -6.29 12.48
CA LEU A 313 18.39 -6.90 13.80
C LEU A 313 19.33 -6.32 14.86
N GLY A 314 20.60 -6.12 14.54
CA GLY A 314 21.57 -5.47 15.42
C GLY A 314 21.17 -4.04 15.81
N SER A 315 20.56 -3.28 14.89
CA SER A 315 20.11 -1.91 15.16
C SER A 315 18.92 -1.83 16.13
N LEU A 316 18.22 -2.95 16.32
CA LEU A 316 17.03 -3.06 17.17
C LEU A 316 17.32 -3.69 18.55
N THR A 317 18.59 -4.01 18.85
CA THR A 317 18.98 -4.58 20.16
C THR A 317 18.83 -3.60 21.31
N ASP A 318 18.91 -2.29 21.04
CA ASP A 318 18.65 -1.21 22.00
C ASP A 318 17.60 -0.25 21.46
N LEU A 319 16.33 -0.57 21.72
CA LEU A 319 15.19 0.20 21.24
C LEU A 319 15.13 1.64 21.82
N ASN A 320 15.91 1.96 22.87
CA ASN A 320 15.99 3.33 23.37
C ASN A 320 16.79 4.25 22.45
N ARG A 321 17.58 3.69 21.54
CA ARG A 321 18.32 4.44 20.51
C ARG A 321 17.57 4.62 19.20
N VAL A 322 16.42 3.97 19.07
CA VAL A 322 15.61 4.09 17.85
C VAL A 322 15.05 5.50 17.74
N THR A 323 15.23 6.13 16.60
CA THR A 323 14.79 7.49 16.32
C THR A 323 13.44 7.51 15.57
N GLY A 324 12.66 8.58 15.72
CA GLY A 324 11.45 8.80 14.95
C GLY A 324 10.17 8.17 15.54
N LEU A 325 10.23 7.59 16.73
CA LEU A 325 9.08 7.05 17.46
C LEU A 325 9.00 7.66 18.86
N ASP A 326 8.72 8.97 18.92
CA ASP A 326 8.61 9.69 20.18
C ASP A 326 7.36 9.28 20.96
N MET A 327 7.51 9.11 22.28
CA MET A 327 6.42 8.76 23.21
C MET A 327 5.51 7.61 22.75
N PRO A 328 6.06 6.46 22.29
CA PRO A 328 5.25 5.43 21.65
C PRO A 328 4.18 4.84 22.56
N ALA A 329 4.47 4.63 23.86
CA ALA A 329 3.50 4.08 24.80
C ALA A 329 2.30 5.02 25.03
N ALA A 330 2.54 6.33 25.15
CA ALA A 330 1.47 7.31 25.31
C ALA A 330 0.63 7.45 24.03
N ARG A 331 1.27 7.36 22.86
CA ARG A 331 0.59 7.37 21.54
C ARG A 331 -0.26 6.11 21.35
N ALA A 332 0.27 4.93 21.67
CA ALA A 332 -0.43 3.66 21.55
C ALA A 332 -1.80 3.68 22.28
N GLY A 333 -1.87 4.32 23.46
CA GLY A 333 -3.10 4.41 24.25
C GLY A 333 -4.26 5.16 23.58
N THR A 334 -4.05 5.90 22.51
CA THR A 334 -5.10 6.69 21.83
C THR A 334 -5.33 6.33 20.36
N LEU A 335 -4.56 5.39 19.82
CA LEU A 335 -4.64 5.04 18.39
C LEU A 335 -6.01 4.49 18.01
N CYS A 336 -6.57 3.59 18.81
CA CYS A 336 -7.91 3.03 18.55
C CYS A 336 -9.01 4.09 18.67
N THR A 337 -8.88 5.02 19.61
CA THR A 337 -9.81 6.15 19.70
C THR A 337 -9.76 7.03 18.46
N LYS A 338 -8.55 7.33 17.96
CA LYS A 338 -8.39 8.09 16.72
C LYS A 338 -8.96 7.36 15.51
N LEU A 339 -8.72 6.05 15.42
CA LEU A 339 -9.29 5.22 14.36
C LEU A 339 -10.83 5.25 14.37
N ALA A 340 -11.43 5.12 15.55
CA ALA A 340 -12.87 5.22 15.74
C ALA A 340 -13.40 6.61 15.35
N GLN A 341 -12.71 7.69 15.75
CA GLN A 341 -13.09 9.06 15.38
C GLN A 341 -13.09 9.28 13.85
N LEU A 342 -12.14 8.71 13.12
CA LEU A 342 -12.08 8.77 11.66
C LEU A 342 -13.24 7.98 11.01
N ASP A 343 -13.54 6.79 11.53
CA ASP A 343 -14.65 5.97 11.02
C ASP A 343 -16.00 6.61 11.30
N GLU A 344 -16.21 7.15 12.51
CA GLU A 344 -17.41 7.93 12.86
C GLU A 344 -17.56 9.20 12.02
N ALA A 345 -16.45 9.86 11.69
CA ALA A 345 -16.44 10.99 10.78
C ALA A 345 -16.69 10.59 9.31
N LYS A 346 -16.83 9.29 9.00
CA LYS A 346 -17.06 8.76 7.64
C LYS A 346 -15.96 9.11 6.64
N VAL A 347 -14.75 9.30 7.13
CA VAL A 347 -13.57 9.40 6.28
C VAL A 347 -13.32 8.04 5.64
N ARG A 348 -12.92 8.01 4.38
CA ARG A 348 -12.53 6.74 3.75
C ARG A 348 -11.23 6.24 4.37
N LEU A 349 -11.34 5.24 5.24
CA LEU A 349 -10.19 4.59 5.84
C LEU A 349 -9.49 3.72 4.80
N LEU A 350 -8.17 3.85 4.73
CA LEU A 350 -7.29 3.06 3.89
C LEU A 350 -6.32 2.32 4.78
N LEU A 351 -6.15 1.03 4.55
CA LEU A 351 -5.11 0.28 5.25
C LEU A 351 -3.74 0.76 4.79
N GLY A 352 -2.88 1.11 5.71
CA GLY A 352 -1.48 1.46 5.46
C GLY A 352 -0.67 1.26 6.71
N SER A 353 0.45 0.58 6.58
CA SER A 353 1.16 0.03 7.72
C SER A 353 2.37 0.84 8.18
N ASP A 354 2.85 1.78 7.37
CA ASP A 354 4.17 2.40 7.52
C ASP A 354 5.33 1.37 7.51
N ALA A 355 5.18 0.32 6.68
CA ALA A 355 6.24 -0.67 6.47
C ALA A 355 7.56 0.00 6.13
N GLY A 356 8.65 -0.46 6.74
CA GLY A 356 9.97 0.17 6.67
C GLY A 356 10.29 1.07 7.87
N ALA A 357 9.30 1.42 8.72
CA ALA A 357 9.55 2.02 10.02
C ALA A 357 10.42 1.09 10.91
N PRO A 358 11.12 1.62 11.95
CA PRO A 358 11.96 0.81 12.81
C PRO A 358 11.28 -0.45 13.35
N GLY A 359 11.87 -1.62 13.09
CA GLY A 359 11.33 -2.91 13.49
C GLY A 359 10.07 -3.35 12.74
N HIS A 360 9.62 -2.60 11.73
CA HIS A 360 8.38 -2.85 11.01
C HIS A 360 8.66 -3.23 9.55
N LEU A 361 8.83 -4.53 9.31
CA LEU A 361 9.29 -5.06 8.03
C LEU A 361 8.13 -5.30 7.06
N HIS A 362 8.39 -5.15 5.77
CA HIS A 362 7.41 -5.30 4.68
C HIS A 362 6.80 -6.72 4.60
N SER A 363 7.50 -7.73 5.10
CA SER A 363 7.00 -9.11 5.16
C SER A 363 5.84 -9.32 6.14
N ARG A 364 5.60 -8.37 7.06
CA ARG A 364 4.61 -8.54 8.12
C ARG A 364 3.78 -7.30 8.45
N ALA A 365 4.22 -6.13 8.08
CA ALA A 365 3.59 -4.87 8.48
C ALA A 365 2.10 -4.79 8.09
N THR A 366 1.74 -5.19 6.87
CA THR A 366 0.37 -5.08 6.35
C THR A 366 -0.61 -5.97 7.10
N TRP A 367 -0.27 -7.24 7.37
CA TRP A 367 -1.15 -8.12 8.14
C TRP A 367 -1.26 -7.67 9.59
N GLN A 368 -0.19 -7.13 10.18
CA GLN A 368 -0.23 -6.57 11.53
C GLN A 368 -1.16 -5.37 11.63
N GLU A 369 -1.21 -4.51 10.60
CA GLU A 369 -2.17 -3.39 10.58
C GLU A 369 -3.61 -3.91 10.60
N VAL A 370 -3.94 -4.95 9.80
CA VAL A 370 -5.27 -5.59 9.84
C VAL A 370 -5.55 -6.17 11.24
N ASP A 371 -4.59 -6.87 11.78
CA ASP A 371 -4.72 -7.55 13.08
C ASP A 371 -4.99 -6.55 14.22
N PHE A 372 -4.21 -5.47 14.28
CA PHE A 372 -4.40 -4.40 15.28
C PHE A 372 -5.75 -3.69 15.11
N TRP A 373 -6.21 -3.43 13.89
CA TRP A 373 -7.54 -2.84 13.68
C TRP A 373 -8.64 -3.73 14.22
N VAL A 374 -8.52 -5.05 14.04
CA VAL A 374 -9.56 -6.01 14.45
C VAL A 374 -9.46 -6.36 15.94
N HIS A 375 -8.29 -6.81 16.39
CA HIS A 375 -8.15 -7.32 17.74
C HIS A 375 -8.02 -6.23 18.81
N ASP A 376 -7.22 -5.18 18.55
CA ASP A 376 -6.99 -4.13 19.53
C ASP A 376 -8.03 -3.02 19.45
N CYS A 377 -8.43 -2.64 18.23
CA CYS A 377 -9.38 -1.53 18.03
C CYS A 377 -10.83 -1.99 17.79
N HIS A 378 -11.08 -3.29 17.80
CA HIS A 378 -12.41 -3.92 17.66
C HIS A 378 -13.16 -3.52 16.37
N MET A 379 -12.41 -3.24 15.30
CA MET A 379 -13.01 -2.99 13.98
C MET A 379 -13.50 -4.31 13.38
N PRO A 380 -14.69 -4.34 12.74
CA PRO A 380 -15.12 -5.53 11.99
C PRO A 380 -14.08 -5.93 10.94
N VAL A 381 -13.78 -7.23 10.85
CA VAL A 381 -12.77 -7.75 9.94
C VAL A 381 -13.09 -7.43 8.48
N GLU A 382 -14.36 -7.46 8.10
CA GLU A 382 -14.83 -7.11 6.75
C GLU A 382 -14.50 -5.65 6.41
N ARG A 383 -14.61 -4.74 7.39
CA ARG A 383 -14.28 -3.33 7.22
C ARG A 383 -12.77 -3.12 7.03
N ALA A 384 -11.94 -3.85 7.78
CA ALA A 384 -10.49 -3.82 7.63
C ALA A 384 -10.06 -4.38 6.25
N ILE A 385 -10.66 -5.50 5.80
CA ILE A 385 -10.42 -6.07 4.46
C ILE A 385 -10.87 -5.09 3.37
N GLN A 386 -12.02 -4.45 3.50
CA GLN A 386 -12.50 -3.46 2.54
C GLN A 386 -11.53 -2.28 2.43
N ALA A 387 -11.00 -1.77 3.56
CA ALA A 387 -10.00 -0.71 3.58
C ALA A 387 -8.67 -1.15 2.96
N ALA A 388 -8.33 -2.44 3.07
CA ALA A 388 -7.14 -3.07 2.52
C ALA A 388 -7.29 -3.52 1.05
N THR A 389 -8.42 -3.28 0.41
CA THR A 389 -8.71 -3.77 -0.96
C THR A 389 -9.46 -2.72 -1.77
N HIS A 390 -10.79 -2.78 -1.78
CA HIS A 390 -11.65 -1.92 -2.59
C HIS A 390 -11.46 -0.42 -2.31
N ASP A 391 -11.48 0.00 -1.04
CA ASP A 391 -11.44 1.42 -0.69
C ASP A 391 -10.10 2.07 -1.10
N ALA A 392 -9.00 1.31 -0.97
CA ALA A 392 -7.68 1.74 -1.42
C ALA A 392 -7.63 1.93 -2.94
N ALA A 393 -8.14 0.97 -3.71
CA ALA A 393 -8.21 1.07 -5.17
C ALA A 393 -9.07 2.26 -5.63
N VAL A 394 -10.21 2.50 -4.95
CA VAL A 394 -11.07 3.67 -5.24
C VAL A 394 -10.37 4.98 -4.91
N ALA A 395 -9.64 5.06 -3.78
CA ALA A 395 -8.90 6.26 -3.40
C ALA A 395 -7.80 6.61 -4.41
N MET A 396 -7.20 5.60 -5.04
CA MET A 396 -6.21 5.78 -6.12
C MET A 396 -6.83 5.99 -7.51
N GLY A 397 -8.16 6.06 -7.61
CA GLY A 397 -8.88 6.28 -8.88
C GLY A 397 -8.96 5.04 -9.80
N VAL A 398 -8.48 3.88 -9.35
CA VAL A 398 -8.39 2.64 -10.13
C VAL A 398 -9.37 1.55 -9.65
N GLY A 399 -10.35 1.93 -8.82
CA GLY A 399 -11.34 1.00 -8.30
C GLY A 399 -12.18 0.30 -9.39
N HIS A 400 -12.24 0.84 -10.60
CA HIS A 400 -12.88 0.18 -11.75
C HIS A 400 -12.01 -0.94 -12.34
N GLU A 401 -10.69 -0.96 -12.09
CA GLU A 401 -9.74 -1.93 -12.64
C GLU A 401 -9.34 -3.03 -11.67
N THR A 402 -9.32 -2.77 -10.35
CA THR A 402 -8.76 -3.68 -9.34
C THR A 402 -9.40 -3.47 -7.96
N GLY A 403 -8.90 -4.14 -6.92
CA GLY A 403 -9.33 -4.00 -5.53
C GLY A 403 -10.57 -4.82 -5.15
N ALA A 404 -11.13 -5.60 -6.06
CA ALA A 404 -12.26 -6.49 -5.76
C ALA A 404 -12.29 -7.69 -6.72
N LEU A 405 -12.86 -8.80 -6.27
CA LEU A 405 -13.07 -9.99 -7.10
C LEU A 405 -14.36 -9.83 -7.90
N THR A 406 -14.26 -9.19 -9.06
CA THR A 406 -15.40 -8.90 -9.95
C THR A 406 -14.97 -9.10 -11.40
N PRO A 407 -15.83 -9.67 -12.27
CA PRO A 407 -15.54 -9.83 -13.69
C PRO A 407 -15.06 -8.53 -14.34
N GLY A 408 -14.03 -8.63 -15.15
CA GLY A 408 -13.37 -7.52 -15.86
C GLY A 408 -12.24 -6.83 -15.11
N LYS A 409 -12.13 -6.99 -13.79
CA LYS A 409 -11.02 -6.44 -13.02
C LYS A 409 -9.74 -7.27 -13.16
N TYR A 410 -8.60 -6.67 -12.88
CA TYR A 410 -7.33 -7.39 -12.79
C TYR A 410 -7.43 -8.53 -11.78
N ALA A 411 -6.85 -9.65 -12.14
CA ALA A 411 -6.78 -10.83 -11.28
C ALA A 411 -5.62 -10.70 -10.28
N ASP A 412 -5.82 -9.81 -9.32
CA ASP A 412 -5.01 -9.65 -8.11
C ASP A 412 -5.74 -10.39 -7.00
N VAL A 413 -5.28 -11.60 -6.67
CA VAL A 413 -6.00 -12.53 -5.79
C VAL A 413 -5.03 -13.18 -4.82
N ILE A 414 -5.44 -13.31 -3.56
CA ILE A 414 -4.72 -14.11 -2.57
C ILE A 414 -5.62 -15.17 -1.96
N ALA A 415 -5.01 -16.22 -1.42
CA ALA A 415 -5.71 -17.19 -0.60
C ALA A 415 -4.91 -17.55 0.64
N VAL A 416 -5.62 -17.69 1.76
CA VAL A 416 -5.08 -18.10 3.06
C VAL A 416 -5.86 -19.32 3.54
N ARG A 417 -5.16 -20.25 4.20
CA ARG A 417 -5.77 -21.46 4.75
C ARG A 417 -6.54 -21.11 6.03
N GLY A 418 -7.82 -21.48 6.08
CA GLY A 418 -8.69 -21.25 7.21
C GLY A 418 -9.76 -20.19 6.98
N ASP A 419 -10.49 -19.86 8.05
CA ASP A 419 -11.57 -18.86 8.06
C ASP A 419 -11.02 -17.50 8.50
N LEU A 420 -10.72 -16.65 7.52
CA LEU A 420 -10.15 -15.34 7.73
C LEU A 420 -11.09 -14.39 8.51
N LEU A 421 -12.40 -14.57 8.40
CA LEU A 421 -13.35 -13.70 9.10
C LEU A 421 -13.37 -13.95 10.60
N ARG A 422 -12.93 -15.13 11.03
CA ARG A 422 -12.77 -15.47 12.45
C ARG A 422 -11.34 -15.25 12.95
N HIS A 423 -10.38 -15.38 12.05
CA HIS A 423 -8.95 -15.40 12.36
C HIS A 423 -8.18 -14.50 11.39
N PRO A 424 -8.25 -13.15 11.54
CA PRO A 424 -7.57 -12.21 10.65
C PRO A 424 -6.04 -12.36 10.69
N ASP A 425 -5.48 -12.89 11.78
CA ASP A 425 -4.08 -13.23 11.95
C ASP A 425 -3.57 -14.28 10.94
N LEU A 426 -4.47 -15.03 10.27
CA LEU A 426 -4.10 -15.93 9.18
C LEU A 426 -3.47 -15.21 7.99
N LEU A 427 -3.67 -13.90 7.83
CA LEU A 427 -2.98 -13.12 6.81
C LEU A 427 -1.45 -13.11 6.94
N GLN A 428 -0.90 -13.52 8.09
CA GLN A 428 0.53 -13.77 8.22
C GLN A 428 1.04 -14.96 7.39
N PHE A 429 0.12 -15.84 6.91
CA PHE A 429 0.42 -17.09 6.20
C PHE A 429 -0.32 -17.13 4.86
N VAL A 430 -0.01 -16.22 3.95
CA VAL A 430 -0.61 -16.24 2.62
C VAL A 430 -0.07 -17.44 1.84
N ASP A 431 -0.96 -18.34 1.41
CA ASP A 431 -0.58 -19.58 0.70
C ASP A 431 -0.48 -19.36 -0.81
N ILE A 432 -1.37 -18.55 -1.39
CA ILE A 432 -1.44 -18.28 -2.82
C ILE A 432 -1.42 -16.78 -3.04
N VAL A 433 -0.56 -16.34 -3.93
CA VAL A 433 -0.51 -14.96 -4.42
C VAL A 433 -0.56 -14.99 -5.93
N ILE A 434 -1.58 -14.36 -6.50
CA ILE A 434 -1.74 -14.12 -7.93
C ILE A 434 -1.76 -12.61 -8.14
N ARG A 435 -0.86 -12.13 -8.99
CA ARG A 435 -0.80 -10.73 -9.41
C ARG A 435 -1.00 -10.64 -10.90
N ARG A 436 -2.03 -9.91 -11.32
CA ARG A 436 -2.42 -9.78 -12.74
C ARG A 436 -2.45 -11.15 -13.45
N GLY A 437 -3.18 -12.08 -12.85
CA GLY A 437 -3.36 -13.44 -13.38
C GLY A 437 -2.14 -14.35 -13.31
N ARG A 438 -0.99 -13.86 -12.87
CA ARG A 438 0.25 -14.67 -12.77
C ARG A 438 0.45 -15.12 -11.33
N ARG A 439 0.54 -16.42 -11.12
CA ARG A 439 0.87 -16.97 -9.81
C ARG A 439 2.31 -16.62 -9.45
N VAL A 440 2.49 -16.04 -8.27
CA VAL A 440 3.78 -15.60 -7.71
C VAL A 440 4.19 -16.50 -6.54
N ARG A 441 3.20 -17.04 -5.82
CA ARG A 441 3.37 -17.97 -4.70
C ARG A 441 2.31 -19.07 -4.74
#